data_6ad48e3a86b98cc5edefc0c3128a7331
#
_entry.id   6ad48e3a86b98cc5edefc0c3128a7331
#
_cell.length_a   1.000
_cell.length_b   1.000
_cell.length_c   1.000
_cell.angle_alpha   90.00
_cell.angle_beta   90.00
_cell.angle_gamma   90.00
#
_symmetry.space_group_name_H-M   'P 1'
#
loop_
_entity.id
_entity.type
_entity.pdbx_description
1 polymer ?
#
loop_
_entity_poly.entity_id
_entity_poly.type
_entity_poly.pdbx_seq_one_letter_code
_entity_poly.pdbx_strand_id
1 'polypeptide(L)'
;MIIEVKQTKSAGINNFDVISDGSVIYRGSASWFPIGADKTNKVVLTDPDGDILYQTKYSLIDNLAESSVPFKYLFKGEQRFGQYQVLDQSGNEIGAFYDLRMSVLDSRLCLSFGNKIIYGYKREMGYREVVSFYENDVQIGQLTRTNKVVDNLDWYFAHFLPAYDALLPLIAMYVVFYDFCHHNNSGQYFKGVSVNISYTYDIHQKKYNKDFISKNFGEQENQRLDDFVNRKGDYYVKAPGMKKTWLLFAAAWLIPLLWIGIIFLILWLNGYL
;
A
#
# COMPACT_ATOMS: atom_id res chain seq x y z
N MET A 1 7.41 16.11 11.88
CA MET A 1 6.81 16.33 10.54
C MET A 1 5.40 15.77 10.47
N ILE A 2 4.46 16.55 9.97
CA ILE A 2 3.06 16.15 9.74
C ILE A 2 2.70 16.56 8.33
N ILE A 3 2.19 15.63 7.52
CA ILE A 3 1.65 15.94 6.19
C ILE A 3 0.28 15.30 6.00
N GLU A 4 -0.54 15.98 5.24
CA GLU A 4 -1.79 15.46 4.70
C GLU A 4 -1.60 15.14 3.22
N VAL A 5 -2.05 13.98 2.77
CA VAL A 5 -2.07 13.63 1.34
C VAL A 5 -3.52 13.42 0.94
N LYS A 6 -4.04 14.33 0.11
CA LYS A 6 -5.42 14.33 -0.34
C LYS A 6 -5.50 13.98 -1.81
N GLN A 7 -6.24 12.94 -2.12
CA GLN A 7 -6.58 12.66 -3.49
C GLN A 7 -7.51 13.76 -4.02
N THR A 8 -7.17 14.35 -5.16
CA THR A 8 -7.95 15.45 -5.78
C THR A 8 -8.67 14.99 -7.05
N LYS A 9 -8.23 13.86 -7.62
CA LYS A 9 -8.85 13.23 -8.79
C LYS A 9 -8.66 11.72 -8.74
N SER A 10 -9.71 11.00 -9.10
CA SER A 10 -9.73 9.54 -9.23
C SER A 10 -10.37 9.13 -10.56
N ALA A 11 -9.65 9.30 -11.67
CA ALA A 11 -10.13 8.88 -13.00
C ALA A 11 -8.96 8.70 -13.97
N GLY A 12 -8.56 7.46 -14.25
CA GLY A 12 -7.46 7.10 -15.14
C GLY A 12 -6.09 7.45 -14.58
N ILE A 13 -5.87 8.71 -14.20
CA ILE A 13 -4.72 9.17 -13.40
C ILE A 13 -5.28 9.68 -12.09
N ASN A 14 -4.79 9.14 -10.98
CA ASN A 14 -5.07 9.63 -9.64
C ASN A 14 -4.11 10.79 -9.34
N ASN A 15 -4.65 11.94 -8.93
CA ASN A 15 -3.85 13.09 -8.52
C ASN A 15 -4.01 13.34 -7.03
N PHE A 16 -2.94 13.83 -6.41
CA PHE A 16 -2.87 14.08 -4.97
C PHE A 16 -2.20 15.43 -4.71
N ASP A 17 -2.71 16.15 -3.72
CA ASP A 17 -2.03 17.25 -3.08
C ASP A 17 -1.40 16.79 -1.78
N VAL A 18 -0.12 17.11 -1.59
CA VAL A 18 0.61 16.92 -0.33
C VAL A 18 0.66 18.26 0.38
N ILE A 19 0.08 18.29 1.56
CA ILE A 19 -0.16 19.53 2.30
C ILE A 19 0.61 19.47 3.62
N SER A 20 1.35 20.52 3.94
CA SER A 20 1.95 20.76 5.24
C SER A 20 1.59 22.18 5.68
N ASP A 21 1.20 22.34 6.94
CA ASP A 21 0.81 23.63 7.53
C ASP A 21 -0.21 24.42 6.68
N GLY A 22 -1.17 23.68 6.07
CA GLY A 22 -2.23 24.25 5.23
C GLY A 22 -1.82 24.63 3.81
N SER A 23 -0.56 24.46 3.43
CA SER A 23 -0.03 24.80 2.11
C SER A 23 0.32 23.53 1.32
N VAL A 24 0.04 23.53 0.00
CA VAL A 24 0.48 22.44 -0.89
C VAL A 24 1.99 22.57 -1.08
N ILE A 25 2.73 21.56 -0.65
CA ILE A 25 4.19 21.49 -0.76
C ILE A 25 4.68 20.57 -1.88
N TYR A 26 3.87 19.57 -2.26
CA TYR A 26 4.12 18.68 -3.39
C TYR A 26 2.81 18.28 -4.06
N ARG A 27 2.92 17.80 -5.30
CA ARG A 27 1.82 17.15 -6.01
C ARG A 27 2.23 15.74 -6.41
N GLY A 28 1.34 14.77 -6.16
CA GLY A 28 1.51 13.38 -6.55
C GLY A 28 0.60 13.01 -7.71
N SER A 29 1.08 12.15 -8.59
CA SER A 29 0.23 11.51 -9.58
C SER A 29 0.56 10.02 -9.68
N ALA A 30 -0.48 9.19 -9.86
CA ALA A 30 -0.33 7.76 -10.07
C ALA A 30 -1.17 7.33 -11.26
N SER A 31 -0.55 6.65 -12.22
CA SER A 31 -1.24 6.14 -13.41
C SER A 31 -1.11 4.63 -13.48
N TRP A 32 -2.24 3.97 -13.73
CA TRP A 32 -2.29 2.52 -13.94
C TRP A 32 -2.89 2.21 -15.31
N PHE A 33 -2.10 1.52 -16.15
CA PHE A 33 -2.60 0.94 -17.39
C PHE A 33 -2.21 -0.53 -17.43
N PRO A 34 -3.15 -1.45 -17.74
CA PRO A 34 -2.91 -2.88 -17.63
C PRO A 34 -2.05 -3.50 -18.73
N ILE A 35 -1.68 -2.74 -19.77
CA ILE A 35 -1.02 -3.34 -20.95
C ILE A 35 0.12 -2.47 -21.46
N GLY A 36 1.34 -2.97 -21.32
CA GLY A 36 2.49 -2.73 -22.16
C GLY A 36 3.16 -1.36 -22.14
N ALA A 37 4.45 -1.40 -21.97
CA ALA A 37 5.43 -0.34 -22.10
C ALA A 37 5.64 0.58 -20.88
N ASP A 38 6.88 0.96 -20.68
CA ASP A 38 7.54 1.75 -19.65
C ASP A 38 6.86 3.06 -19.18
N LYS A 39 5.67 3.36 -19.67
CA LYS A 39 4.98 4.64 -19.40
C LYS A 39 3.85 4.52 -18.38
N THR A 40 3.51 3.35 -17.88
CA THR A 40 2.13 3.11 -17.44
C THR A 40 1.93 2.73 -15.99
N ASN A 41 2.85 2.18 -15.27
CA ASN A 41 2.72 1.90 -13.84
C ASN A 41 3.67 2.82 -13.08
N LYS A 42 3.31 4.09 -12.99
CA LYS A 42 4.23 5.13 -12.54
C LYS A 42 3.58 6.02 -11.51
N VAL A 43 4.27 6.20 -10.41
CA VAL A 43 4.00 7.27 -9.46
C VAL A 43 5.03 8.38 -9.69
N VAL A 44 4.57 9.60 -9.72
CA VAL A 44 5.41 10.80 -9.90
C VAL A 44 5.10 11.76 -8.77
N LEU A 45 6.13 12.31 -8.17
CA LEU A 45 6.05 13.43 -7.23
C LEU A 45 6.69 14.65 -7.86
N THR A 46 5.98 15.76 -7.86
CA THR A 46 6.46 17.06 -8.33
C THR A 46 6.45 18.08 -7.21
N ASP A 47 7.21 19.15 -7.37
CA ASP A 47 7.00 20.35 -6.60
C ASP A 47 5.70 21.06 -7.02
N PRO A 48 5.28 22.17 -6.37
CA PRO A 48 4.09 22.91 -6.73
C PRO A 48 4.15 23.56 -8.14
N ASP A 49 5.35 23.80 -8.67
CA ASP A 49 5.56 24.42 -9.99
C ASP A 49 5.50 23.37 -11.12
N GLY A 50 5.53 22.09 -10.76
CA GLY A 50 5.38 20.97 -11.69
C GLY A 50 6.69 20.27 -12.06
N ASP A 51 7.82 20.67 -11.47
CA ASP A 51 9.11 20.02 -11.68
C ASP A 51 9.14 18.66 -10.98
N ILE A 52 9.55 17.62 -11.72
CA ILE A 52 9.59 16.25 -11.20
C ILE A 52 10.71 16.16 -10.16
N LEU A 53 10.36 15.78 -8.93
CA LEU A 53 11.32 15.47 -7.87
C LEU A 53 11.72 14.01 -7.89
N TYR A 54 10.72 13.13 -7.95
CA TYR A 54 10.91 11.67 -7.94
C TYR A 54 9.89 10.98 -8.82
N GLN A 55 10.26 9.80 -9.31
CA GLN A 55 9.34 8.92 -10.03
C GLN A 55 9.63 7.45 -9.72
N THR A 56 8.61 6.59 -9.80
CA THR A 56 8.81 5.14 -9.72
C THR A 56 9.04 4.54 -11.10
N LYS A 57 9.77 3.43 -11.12
CA LYS A 57 9.92 2.55 -12.29
C LYS A 57 9.61 1.11 -11.87
N TYR A 58 8.66 0.50 -12.56
CA TYR A 58 8.33 -0.91 -12.36
C TYR A 58 9.19 -1.79 -13.24
N SER A 59 9.95 -2.71 -12.64
CA SER A 59 10.70 -3.72 -13.38
C SER A 59 9.88 -5.00 -13.47
N LEU A 60 9.28 -5.24 -14.64
CA LEU A 60 8.53 -6.47 -14.91
C LEU A 60 9.43 -7.71 -14.76
N ILE A 61 10.67 -7.63 -15.25
CA ILE A 61 11.61 -8.77 -15.23
C ILE A 61 11.96 -9.14 -13.79
N ASP A 62 12.31 -8.17 -12.95
CA ASP A 62 12.68 -8.43 -11.55
C ASP A 62 11.48 -8.98 -10.78
N ASN A 63 10.29 -8.42 -11.00
CA ASN A 63 9.08 -8.89 -10.35
C ASN A 63 8.68 -10.30 -10.81
N LEU A 64 8.84 -10.62 -12.10
CA LEU A 64 8.62 -11.99 -12.60
C LEU A 64 9.66 -12.96 -12.05
N ALA A 65 10.93 -12.58 -11.96
CA ALA A 65 11.98 -13.42 -11.37
C ALA A 65 11.70 -13.71 -9.89
N GLU A 66 11.24 -12.72 -9.13
CA GLU A 66 10.85 -12.90 -7.72
C GLU A 66 9.58 -13.74 -7.55
N SER A 67 8.60 -13.59 -8.43
CA SER A 67 7.32 -14.31 -8.36
C SER A 67 7.38 -15.72 -8.99
N SER A 68 8.34 -16.01 -9.84
CA SER A 68 8.48 -17.31 -10.53
C SER A 68 8.80 -18.48 -9.59
N VAL A 69 9.36 -18.20 -8.41
CA VAL A 69 9.63 -19.21 -7.38
C VAL A 69 8.58 -19.07 -6.27
N PRO A 70 7.49 -19.86 -6.30
CA PRO A 70 6.49 -19.81 -5.25
C PRO A 70 7.12 -20.21 -3.91
N PHE A 71 6.69 -19.52 -2.84
CA PHE A 71 7.20 -19.78 -1.48
C PHE A 71 8.71 -19.62 -1.29
N LYS A 72 9.37 -18.78 -2.08
CA LYS A 72 10.80 -18.47 -1.99
C LYS A 72 11.26 -18.14 -0.56
N TYR A 73 10.39 -17.46 0.22
CA TYR A 73 10.65 -17.13 1.63
C TYR A 73 10.89 -18.35 2.51
N LEU A 74 10.37 -19.55 2.16
CA LEU A 74 10.64 -20.78 2.93
C LEU A 74 12.08 -21.26 2.81
N PHE A 75 12.75 -20.92 1.70
CA PHE A 75 14.11 -21.39 1.41
C PHE A 75 15.16 -20.28 1.58
N LYS A 76 14.78 -19.02 1.33
CA LYS A 76 15.69 -17.87 1.39
C LYS A 76 15.40 -16.91 2.54
N GLY A 77 14.38 -17.19 3.37
CA GLY A 77 13.99 -16.35 4.49
C GLY A 77 13.17 -15.11 4.12
N GLU A 78 13.17 -14.72 2.85
CA GLU A 78 12.39 -13.56 2.39
C GLU A 78 11.97 -13.68 0.92
N GLN A 79 10.89 -12.98 0.55
CA GLN A 79 10.44 -12.82 -0.84
C GLN A 79 9.86 -11.42 -1.04
N ARG A 80 10.29 -10.74 -2.09
CA ARG A 80 9.82 -9.39 -2.45
C ARG A 80 8.71 -9.47 -3.48
N PHE A 81 7.71 -8.60 -3.32
CA PHE A 81 6.60 -8.50 -4.25
C PHE A 81 6.36 -7.04 -4.63
N GLY A 82 5.91 -6.80 -5.87
CA GLY A 82 5.53 -5.48 -6.31
C GLY A 82 6.65 -4.46 -6.16
N GLN A 83 7.88 -4.83 -6.54
CA GLN A 83 9.02 -3.94 -6.41
C GLN A 83 8.99 -2.82 -7.46
N TYR A 84 9.05 -1.58 -6.97
CA TYR A 84 9.20 -0.37 -7.76
C TYR A 84 10.48 0.34 -7.34
N GLN A 85 11.36 0.59 -8.29
CA GLN A 85 12.53 1.46 -8.10
C GLN A 85 12.07 2.91 -7.96
N VAL A 86 12.72 3.67 -7.10
CA VAL A 86 12.53 5.11 -6.94
C VAL A 86 13.70 5.82 -7.61
N LEU A 87 13.39 6.67 -8.57
CA LEU A 87 14.37 7.42 -9.35
C LEU A 87 14.31 8.91 -8.98
N ASP A 88 15.47 9.54 -8.92
CA ASP A 88 15.61 10.99 -8.79
C ASP A 88 15.32 11.72 -10.12
N GLN A 89 15.48 13.06 -10.12
CA GLN A 89 15.31 13.91 -11.31
C GLN A 89 16.24 13.51 -12.45
N SER A 90 17.44 13.01 -12.14
CA SER A 90 18.45 12.58 -13.11
C SER A 90 18.22 11.17 -13.63
N GLY A 91 17.22 10.45 -13.09
CA GLY A 91 16.94 9.06 -13.43
C GLY A 91 17.80 8.04 -12.68
N ASN A 92 18.56 8.47 -11.67
CA ASN A 92 19.33 7.55 -10.84
C ASN A 92 18.43 6.86 -9.83
N GLU A 93 18.65 5.56 -9.60
CA GLU A 93 17.97 4.82 -8.55
C GLU A 93 18.48 5.25 -7.17
N ILE A 94 17.57 5.72 -6.32
CA ILE A 94 17.87 6.16 -4.96
C ILE A 94 17.24 5.25 -3.91
N GLY A 95 16.36 4.34 -4.32
CA GLY A 95 15.67 3.43 -3.42
C GLY A 95 14.60 2.58 -4.10
N ALA A 96 13.81 1.89 -3.29
CA ALA A 96 12.71 1.06 -3.79
C ALA A 96 11.56 0.97 -2.79
N PHE A 97 10.35 0.76 -3.30
CA PHE A 97 9.15 0.38 -2.56
C PHE A 97 8.75 -1.05 -2.94
N TYR A 98 8.42 -1.88 -1.98
CA TYR A 98 8.01 -3.26 -2.21
C TYR A 98 7.30 -3.86 -0.99
N ASP A 99 6.58 -4.94 -1.20
CA ASP A 99 6.07 -5.79 -0.13
C ASP A 99 7.07 -6.93 0.13
N LEU A 100 7.39 -7.15 1.40
CA LEU A 100 8.32 -8.17 1.85
C LEU A 100 7.58 -9.27 2.61
N ARG A 101 7.61 -10.48 2.10
CA ARG A 101 7.09 -11.65 2.81
C ARG A 101 8.22 -12.41 3.47
N MET A 102 8.14 -12.53 4.80
CA MET A 102 9.09 -13.27 5.63
C MET A 102 8.59 -14.69 5.98
N SER A 103 7.26 -14.86 6.03
CA SER A 103 6.61 -16.15 6.29
C SER A 103 5.17 -16.12 5.77
N VAL A 104 4.42 -17.21 5.94
CA VAL A 104 2.97 -17.26 5.64
C VAL A 104 2.20 -16.21 6.46
N LEU A 105 2.69 -15.91 7.67
CA LEU A 105 2.02 -15.04 8.63
C LEU A 105 2.76 -13.70 8.87
N ASP A 106 3.75 -13.36 8.03
CA ASP A 106 4.50 -12.11 8.15
C ASP A 106 4.75 -11.52 6.76
N SER A 107 4.01 -10.47 6.44
CA SER A 107 4.19 -9.66 5.24
C SER A 107 4.27 -8.19 5.65
N ARG A 108 5.28 -7.48 5.20
CA ARG A 108 5.59 -6.10 5.59
C ARG A 108 5.67 -5.22 4.37
N LEU A 109 5.25 -3.97 4.52
CA LEU A 109 5.57 -2.92 3.57
C LEU A 109 7.03 -2.51 3.75
N CYS A 110 7.73 -2.20 2.67
CA CYS A 110 9.14 -1.83 2.70
C CYS A 110 9.41 -0.57 1.92
N LEU A 111 10.15 0.36 2.56
CA LEU A 111 10.76 1.52 1.92
C LEU A 111 12.27 1.40 2.12
N SER A 112 13.00 1.33 1.01
CA SER A 112 14.46 1.22 1.02
C SER A 112 15.07 2.46 0.39
N PHE A 113 15.98 3.15 1.08
CA PHE A 113 16.68 4.36 0.60
C PHE A 113 18.12 4.35 1.09
N GLY A 114 19.05 4.30 0.15
CA GLY A 114 20.47 4.15 0.48
C GLY A 114 20.68 2.93 1.39
N ASN A 115 21.21 3.16 2.59
CA ASN A 115 21.45 2.10 3.59
C ASN A 115 20.31 1.93 4.60
N LYS A 116 19.19 2.66 4.45
CA LYS A 116 18.05 2.60 5.37
C LYS A 116 16.96 1.70 4.81
N ILE A 117 16.39 0.86 5.67
CA ILE A 117 15.20 0.07 5.39
C ILE A 117 14.17 0.40 6.46
N ILE A 118 13.02 0.88 6.01
CA ILE A 118 11.88 1.21 6.85
C ILE A 118 10.79 0.17 6.58
N TYR A 119 10.32 -0.48 7.64
CA TYR A 119 9.25 -1.47 7.58
C TYR A 119 7.92 -0.85 7.98
N GLY A 120 6.88 -1.09 7.19
CA GLY A 120 5.51 -0.69 7.48
C GLY A 120 4.66 -1.89 7.91
N TYR A 121 3.94 -1.73 9.02
CA TYR A 121 3.04 -2.74 9.57
C TYR A 121 1.60 -2.21 9.51
N LYS A 122 0.81 -2.80 8.63
CA LYS A 122 -0.58 -2.39 8.39
C LYS A 122 -1.52 -3.00 9.42
N ARG A 123 -2.41 -2.18 10.00
CA ARG A 123 -3.49 -2.60 10.88
C ARG A 123 -4.79 -1.90 10.50
N GLU A 124 -5.86 -2.67 10.39
CA GLU A 124 -7.21 -2.15 10.22
C GLU A 124 -7.97 -2.21 11.54
N MET A 125 -8.66 -1.12 11.91
CA MET A 125 -9.39 -0.97 13.17
C MET A 125 -10.70 -0.23 12.90
N GLY A 126 -11.77 -0.96 12.60
CA GLY A 126 -13.05 -0.37 12.26
C GLY A 126 -12.96 0.52 11.01
N TYR A 127 -13.06 1.84 11.21
CA TYR A 127 -12.98 2.81 10.10
C TYR A 127 -11.59 3.38 9.88
N ARG A 128 -10.63 3.00 10.71
CA ARG A 128 -9.26 3.46 10.67
C ARG A 128 -8.36 2.38 10.11
N GLU A 129 -7.56 2.74 9.13
CA GLU A 129 -6.41 1.98 8.70
C GLU A 129 -5.15 2.72 9.16
N VAL A 130 -4.23 2.00 9.75
CA VAL A 130 -2.96 2.53 10.25
C VAL A 130 -1.82 1.71 9.69
N VAL A 131 -0.78 2.38 9.20
CA VAL A 131 0.53 1.77 8.92
C VAL A 131 1.53 2.36 9.89
N SER A 132 2.10 1.52 10.76
CA SER A 132 3.16 1.90 11.69
C SER A 132 4.52 1.66 11.04
N PHE A 133 5.35 2.69 10.92
CA PHE A 133 6.68 2.61 10.30
C PHE A 133 7.78 2.47 11.33
N TYR A 134 8.70 1.55 11.06
CA TYR A 134 9.79 1.19 11.94
C TYR A 134 11.14 1.17 11.21
N GLU A 135 12.15 1.75 11.82
CA GLU A 135 13.56 1.57 11.47
C GLU A 135 14.27 0.96 12.68
N ASN A 136 15.02 -0.13 12.50
CA ASN A 136 15.75 -0.82 13.58
C ASN A 136 14.89 -1.09 14.84
N ASP A 137 13.66 -1.57 14.65
CA ASP A 137 12.69 -1.84 15.71
C ASP A 137 12.18 -0.62 16.51
N VAL A 138 12.54 0.60 16.11
CA VAL A 138 12.01 1.84 16.68
C VAL A 138 10.91 2.37 15.77
N GLN A 139 9.75 2.68 16.34
CA GLN A 139 8.69 3.34 15.57
C GLN A 139 9.08 4.78 15.26
N ILE A 140 9.11 5.10 13.97
CA ILE A 140 9.55 6.40 13.46
C ILE A 140 8.41 7.21 12.85
N GLY A 141 7.31 6.55 12.51
CA GLY A 141 6.18 7.21 11.87
C GLY A 141 4.90 6.40 11.90
N GLN A 142 3.84 7.05 11.48
CA GLN A 142 2.52 6.46 11.33
C GLN A 142 1.78 7.11 10.16
N LEU A 143 1.21 6.29 9.27
CA LEU A 143 0.24 6.70 8.28
C LEU A 143 -1.14 6.31 8.77
N THR A 144 -2.08 7.24 8.73
CA THR A 144 -3.49 7.00 9.10
C THR A 144 -4.39 7.34 7.92
N ARG A 145 -5.27 6.40 7.56
CA ARG A 145 -6.32 6.57 6.57
C ARG A 145 -7.67 6.28 7.20
N THR A 146 -8.73 6.94 6.73
CA THR A 146 -10.09 6.53 7.05
C THR A 146 -10.73 5.81 5.87
N ASN A 147 -11.50 4.75 6.18
CA ASN A 147 -12.32 4.05 5.18
C ASN A 147 -13.58 4.85 4.79
N LYS A 148 -13.78 6.02 5.38
CA LYS A 148 -14.83 6.96 5.01
C LYS A 148 -14.30 7.94 4.00
N VAL A 149 -14.88 7.94 2.81
CA VAL A 149 -14.47 8.80 1.70
C VAL A 149 -15.49 9.92 1.50
N VAL A 150 -15.01 11.03 0.98
CA VAL A 150 -15.85 12.13 0.51
C VAL A 150 -15.61 12.25 -0.98
N ASP A 151 -16.67 12.27 -1.77
CA ASP A 151 -16.60 12.32 -3.23
C ASP A 151 -15.76 11.21 -3.87
N ASN A 152 -15.68 10.06 -3.20
CA ASN A 152 -14.88 8.91 -3.60
C ASN A 152 -13.36 9.18 -3.65
N LEU A 153 -12.88 10.12 -2.83
CA LEU A 153 -11.47 10.52 -2.75
C LEU A 153 -10.86 10.10 -1.42
N ASP A 154 -9.66 9.57 -1.48
CA ASP A 154 -8.90 9.16 -0.31
C ASP A 154 -8.16 10.34 0.34
N TRP A 155 -7.97 10.22 1.63
CA TRP A 155 -7.26 11.21 2.41
C TRP A 155 -6.44 10.52 3.50
N TYR A 156 -5.16 10.88 3.59
CA TYR A 156 -4.15 10.32 4.47
C TYR A 156 -3.54 11.38 5.36
N PHE A 157 -3.18 10.97 6.58
CA PHE A 157 -2.30 11.72 7.48
C PHE A 157 -1.04 10.91 7.73
N ALA A 158 0.13 11.49 7.47
CA ALA A 158 1.40 10.88 7.75
C ALA A 158 2.16 11.69 8.81
N HIS A 159 2.51 11.03 9.90
CA HIS A 159 3.25 11.57 11.03
C HIS A 159 4.58 10.86 11.12
N PHE A 160 5.67 11.62 11.05
CA PHE A 160 7.02 11.07 11.19
C PHE A 160 7.83 11.93 12.16
N LEU A 161 8.71 11.29 12.93
CA LEU A 161 9.58 11.98 13.87
C LEU A 161 10.46 13.01 13.14
N PRO A 162 10.83 14.16 13.77
CA PRO A 162 11.59 15.22 13.11
C PRO A 162 12.93 14.77 12.51
N ALA A 163 13.56 13.73 13.07
CA ALA A 163 14.79 13.15 12.53
C ALA A 163 14.66 12.64 11.09
N TYR A 164 13.43 12.50 10.57
CA TYR A 164 13.10 12.02 9.23
C TYR A 164 12.60 13.12 8.29
N ASP A 165 12.69 14.39 8.67
CA ASP A 165 12.21 15.51 7.86
C ASP A 165 12.91 15.58 6.49
N ALA A 166 14.18 15.19 6.41
CA ALA A 166 14.91 15.10 5.14
C ALA A 166 14.32 14.06 4.16
N LEU A 167 13.54 13.09 4.65
CA LEU A 167 12.86 12.09 3.82
C LEU A 167 11.43 12.50 3.45
N LEU A 168 11.00 13.72 3.80
CA LEU A 168 9.63 14.19 3.55
C LEU A 168 9.14 13.97 2.12
N PRO A 169 9.87 14.33 1.05
CA PRO A 169 9.39 14.09 -0.31
C PRO A 169 9.22 12.60 -0.63
N LEU A 170 10.14 11.75 -0.13
CA LEU A 170 10.08 10.30 -0.35
C LEU A 170 8.93 9.65 0.42
N ILE A 171 8.65 10.13 1.63
CA ILE A 171 7.49 9.70 2.43
C ILE A 171 6.20 10.13 1.74
N ALA A 172 6.12 11.36 1.24
CA ALA A 172 4.98 11.86 0.48
C ALA A 172 4.72 11.00 -0.77
N MET A 173 5.78 10.70 -1.53
CA MET A 173 5.71 9.81 -2.68
C MET A 173 5.27 8.40 -2.30
N TYR A 174 5.76 7.88 -1.17
CA TYR A 174 5.34 6.57 -0.68
C TYR A 174 3.84 6.53 -0.35
N VAL A 175 3.27 7.58 0.23
CA VAL A 175 1.82 7.62 0.52
C VAL A 175 1.01 7.54 -0.78
N VAL A 176 1.42 8.26 -1.83
CA VAL A 176 0.80 8.17 -3.16
C VAL A 176 0.95 6.77 -3.76
N PHE A 177 2.15 6.17 -3.61
CA PHE A 177 2.41 4.80 -4.03
C PHE A 177 1.56 3.79 -3.25
N TYR A 178 1.41 3.98 -1.94
CA TYR A 178 0.60 3.13 -1.08
C TYR A 178 -0.88 3.14 -1.51
N ASP A 179 -1.43 4.33 -1.79
CA ASP A 179 -2.78 4.45 -2.36
C ASP A 179 -2.89 3.69 -3.69
N PHE A 180 -1.94 3.94 -4.59
CA PHE A 180 -1.91 3.31 -5.91
C PHE A 180 -1.90 1.79 -5.85
N CYS A 181 -1.13 1.18 -4.95
CA CYS A 181 -0.99 -0.26 -4.85
C CYS A 181 -2.11 -0.94 -4.04
N HIS A 182 -2.64 -0.27 -3.02
CA HIS A 182 -3.53 -0.91 -2.04
C HIS A 182 -4.96 -0.37 -2.05
N HIS A 183 -5.19 0.84 -2.59
CA HIS A 183 -6.49 1.52 -2.53
C HIS A 183 -6.91 2.14 -3.86
N ASN A 184 -6.32 1.71 -4.96
CA ASN A 184 -6.55 2.31 -6.28
C ASN A 184 -8.04 2.47 -6.61
N ASN A 185 -8.54 3.70 -6.47
CA ASN A 185 -9.91 4.10 -6.71
C ASN A 185 -10.24 4.35 -8.20
N SER A 186 -9.35 4.04 -9.12
CA SER A 186 -9.62 4.19 -10.57
C SER A 186 -10.86 3.41 -11.01
N GLY A 187 -11.46 2.71 -10.07
CA GLY A 187 -12.68 1.94 -10.17
C GLY A 187 -14.00 2.68 -10.13
N GLN A 188 -14.08 3.98 -10.38
CA GLN A 188 -15.39 4.55 -10.74
C GLN A 188 -16.03 3.83 -11.96
N TYR A 189 -15.22 3.14 -12.74
CA TYR A 189 -15.67 2.29 -13.84
C TYR A 189 -15.87 0.81 -13.47
N PHE A 190 -15.38 0.36 -12.34
CA PHE A 190 -15.57 -1.00 -11.85
C PHE A 190 -16.59 -0.99 -10.71
N LYS A 191 -17.87 -1.11 -11.04
CA LYS A 191 -18.88 -1.64 -10.10
C LYS A 191 -18.61 -3.12 -9.84
N GLY A 192 -17.36 -3.48 -9.66
CA GLY A 192 -16.88 -4.79 -9.29
C GLY A 192 -16.82 -4.88 -7.78
N VAL A 193 -17.40 -5.96 -7.25
CA VAL A 193 -17.32 -6.30 -5.84
C VAL A 193 -15.87 -6.65 -5.51
N SER A 194 -15.12 -5.75 -4.89
CA SER A 194 -13.89 -6.14 -4.23
C SER A 194 -14.24 -6.63 -2.82
N VAL A 195 -14.07 -7.91 -2.58
CA VAL A 195 -14.09 -8.46 -1.24
C VAL A 195 -12.68 -8.27 -0.67
N ASN A 196 -12.46 -7.21 0.07
CA ASN A 196 -11.23 -7.04 0.84
C ASN A 196 -11.35 -7.92 2.10
N ILE A 197 -10.75 -9.11 2.05
CA ILE A 197 -10.49 -9.86 3.26
C ILE A 197 -9.21 -9.31 3.84
N SER A 198 -9.32 -8.39 4.80
CA SER A 198 -8.18 -7.90 5.53
C SER A 198 -7.82 -8.91 6.62
N TYR A 199 -6.66 -9.53 6.50
CA TYR A 199 -6.06 -10.32 7.55
C TYR A 199 -4.97 -9.49 8.22
N THR A 200 -5.15 -9.22 9.51
CA THR A 200 -4.12 -8.55 10.30
C THR A 200 -3.20 -9.57 10.93
N TYR A 201 -1.97 -9.64 10.47
CA TYR A 201 -0.96 -10.52 11.05
C TYR A 201 -0.67 -10.16 12.51
N ASP A 202 -0.38 -11.16 13.34
CA ASP A 202 -0.06 -10.98 14.76
C ASP A 202 1.07 -9.98 15.00
N ILE A 203 2.10 -10.01 14.13
CA ILE A 203 3.22 -9.07 14.21
C ILE A 203 2.76 -7.62 13.99
N HIS A 204 1.78 -7.38 13.12
CA HIS A 204 1.23 -6.05 12.87
C HIS A 204 0.46 -5.51 14.07
N GLN A 205 -0.23 -6.40 14.80
CA GLN A 205 -0.92 -6.02 16.05
C GLN A 205 0.08 -5.60 17.13
N LYS A 206 1.17 -6.36 17.29
CA LYS A 206 2.24 -6.09 18.27
C LYS A 206 3.02 -4.82 17.95
N LYS A 207 3.14 -4.46 16.67
CA LYS A 207 3.82 -3.25 16.22
C LYS A 207 2.93 -2.00 16.20
N TYR A 208 1.65 -2.10 16.55
CA TYR A 208 0.79 -0.95 16.70
C TYR A 208 0.92 -0.32 18.08
N ASN A 209 1.38 0.92 18.13
CA ASN A 209 1.44 1.73 19.35
C ASN A 209 0.34 2.79 19.31
N LYS A 210 -0.69 2.62 20.14
CA LYS A 210 -1.84 3.54 20.21
C LYS A 210 -1.47 4.96 20.68
N ASP A 211 -0.40 5.06 21.48
CA ASP A 211 0.02 6.31 22.10
C ASP A 211 1.09 7.03 21.26
N PHE A 212 1.45 6.52 20.06
CA PHE A 212 2.52 7.10 19.26
C PHE A 212 2.25 8.56 18.89
N ILE A 213 1.03 8.87 18.48
CA ILE A 213 0.65 10.23 18.08
C ILE A 213 0.61 11.16 19.28
N SER A 214 -0.12 10.81 20.34
CA SER A 214 -0.25 11.66 21.53
C SER A 214 1.10 11.96 22.18
N LYS A 215 2.01 10.96 22.25
CA LYS A 215 3.34 11.12 22.85
C LYS A 215 4.29 11.98 22.03
N ASN A 216 4.25 11.91 20.70
CA ASN A 216 5.25 12.56 19.85
C ASN A 216 4.75 13.84 19.18
N PHE A 217 3.41 14.01 19.04
CA PHE A 217 2.79 15.15 18.35
C PHE A 217 1.75 15.89 19.19
N GLY A 218 1.46 15.37 20.38
CA GLY A 218 0.55 15.99 21.34
C GLY A 218 -0.89 15.49 21.23
N GLU A 219 -1.67 15.73 22.30
CA GLU A 219 -3.04 15.23 22.42
C GLU A 219 -3.99 15.94 21.44
N GLN A 220 -3.73 17.20 21.09
CA GLN A 220 -4.52 17.93 20.10
C GLN A 220 -4.47 17.28 18.72
N GLU A 221 -3.29 16.82 18.31
CA GLU A 221 -3.13 16.14 17.02
C GLU A 221 -3.77 14.74 17.05
N ASN A 222 -3.70 14.05 18.19
CA ASN A 222 -4.40 12.79 18.37
C ASN A 222 -5.93 12.98 18.23
N GLN A 223 -6.50 14.02 18.87
CA GLN A 223 -7.92 14.37 18.74
C GLN A 223 -8.28 14.75 17.30
N ARG A 224 -7.44 15.51 16.61
CA ARG A 224 -7.63 15.86 15.19
C ARG A 224 -7.72 14.62 14.30
N LEU A 225 -6.87 13.61 14.56
CA LEU A 225 -6.94 12.33 13.85
C LEU A 225 -8.21 11.55 14.16
N ASP A 226 -8.67 11.56 15.41
CA ASP A 226 -9.91 10.91 15.80
C ASP A 226 -11.13 11.58 15.12
N ASP A 227 -11.16 12.89 15.06
CA ASP A 227 -12.20 13.65 14.36
C ASP A 227 -12.18 13.37 12.85
N PHE A 228 -10.97 13.28 12.26
CA PHE A 228 -10.79 12.90 10.87
C PHE A 228 -11.33 11.51 10.56
N VAL A 229 -11.02 10.52 11.37
CA VAL A 229 -11.47 9.14 11.18
C VAL A 229 -12.99 9.02 11.37
N ASN A 230 -13.56 9.78 12.32
CA ASN A 230 -14.97 9.75 12.63
C ASN A 230 -15.82 10.72 11.80
N ARG A 231 -15.20 11.48 10.88
CA ARG A 231 -15.91 12.43 10.01
C ARG A 231 -17.10 11.78 9.30
N LYS A 232 -18.08 12.61 8.89
CA LYS A 232 -19.16 12.15 8.01
C LYS A 232 -18.58 11.86 6.62
N GLY A 233 -18.93 10.73 6.06
CA GLY A 233 -18.50 10.32 4.72
C GLY A 233 -19.20 9.04 4.29
N ASP A 234 -19.14 8.75 3.01
CA ASP A 234 -19.65 7.51 2.44
C ASP A 234 -18.63 6.39 2.63
N TYR A 235 -19.15 5.16 2.72
CA TYR A 235 -18.29 3.98 2.73
C TYR A 235 -18.02 3.53 1.30
N TYR A 236 -16.80 3.14 1.05
CA TYR A 236 -16.50 2.36 -0.14
C TYR A 236 -17.35 1.12 -0.16
N VAL A 237 -18.29 1.08 -1.11
CA VAL A 237 -19.08 -0.07 -1.51
C VAL A 237 -19.63 -0.91 -0.35
N LYS A 238 -20.93 -0.93 -0.15
CA LYS A 238 -21.59 -2.01 0.57
C LYS A 238 -21.13 -3.32 -0.07
N ALA A 239 -20.35 -4.10 0.67
CA ALA A 239 -20.04 -5.47 0.27
C ALA A 239 -21.36 -6.16 -0.13
N PRO A 240 -21.41 -6.88 -1.25
CA PRO A 240 -22.60 -7.64 -1.59
C PRO A 240 -22.93 -8.56 -0.42
N GLY A 241 -24.20 -8.69 -0.14
CA GLY A 241 -24.66 -9.45 1.01
C GLY A 241 -23.95 -10.81 1.09
N MET A 242 -23.58 -11.18 2.29
CA MET A 242 -22.70 -12.30 2.67
C MET A 242 -22.95 -13.63 1.89
N LYS A 243 -24.15 -13.85 1.34
CA LYS A 243 -24.49 -15.05 0.53
C LYS A 243 -23.70 -15.15 -0.80
N LYS A 244 -23.36 -14.03 -1.45
CA LYS A 244 -22.52 -14.05 -2.68
C LYS A 244 -21.04 -14.21 -2.36
N THR A 245 -20.60 -13.72 -1.24
CA THR A 245 -19.21 -13.82 -0.77
C THR A 245 -18.83 -15.28 -0.48
N TRP A 246 -19.73 -16.05 0.13
CA TRP A 246 -19.53 -17.48 0.38
C TRP A 246 -19.39 -18.30 -0.91
N LEU A 247 -20.16 -17.97 -1.93
CA LEU A 247 -20.06 -18.64 -3.25
C LEU A 247 -18.72 -18.35 -3.94
N LEU A 248 -18.24 -17.12 -3.88
CA LEU A 248 -16.92 -16.73 -4.42
C LEU A 248 -15.77 -17.37 -3.61
N PHE A 249 -15.91 -17.44 -2.29
CA PHE A 249 -14.95 -18.11 -1.42
C PHE A 249 -14.92 -19.62 -1.69
N ALA A 250 -16.08 -20.26 -1.80
CA ALA A 250 -16.19 -21.67 -2.16
C ALA A 250 -15.60 -21.94 -3.56
N ALA A 251 -15.86 -21.08 -4.55
CA ALA A 251 -15.30 -21.22 -5.89
C ALA A 251 -13.77 -21.04 -5.88
N ALA A 252 -13.22 -20.11 -5.10
CA ALA A 252 -11.77 -19.88 -4.97
C ALA A 252 -11.03 -21.10 -4.38
N TRP A 253 -11.70 -21.91 -3.53
CA TRP A 253 -11.15 -23.15 -2.99
C TRP A 253 -11.41 -24.37 -3.89
N LEU A 254 -12.55 -24.41 -4.56
CA LEU A 254 -12.90 -25.51 -5.45
C LEU A 254 -12.01 -25.57 -6.70
N ILE A 255 -11.61 -24.44 -7.26
CA ILE A 255 -10.75 -24.39 -8.45
C ILE A 255 -9.38 -25.07 -8.21
N PRO A 256 -8.61 -24.74 -7.17
CA PRO A 256 -7.36 -25.44 -6.88
C PRO A 256 -7.54 -26.94 -6.60
N LEU A 257 -8.61 -27.32 -5.89
CA LEU A 257 -8.91 -28.73 -5.61
C LEU A 257 -9.26 -29.51 -6.87
N LEU A 258 -10.01 -28.90 -7.79
CA LEU A 258 -10.29 -29.47 -9.11
C LEU A 258 -9.00 -29.68 -9.92
N TRP A 259 -8.10 -28.69 -9.93
CA TRP A 259 -6.81 -28.83 -10.60
C TRP A 259 -5.93 -29.94 -9.99
N ILE A 260 -5.88 -30.03 -8.67
CA ILE A 260 -5.19 -31.13 -7.97
C ILE A 260 -5.80 -32.47 -8.38
N GLY A 261 -7.12 -32.58 -8.38
CA GLY A 261 -7.83 -33.80 -8.82
C GLY A 261 -7.54 -34.18 -10.28
N ILE A 262 -7.50 -33.20 -11.19
CA ILE A 262 -7.15 -33.41 -12.60
C ILE A 262 -5.69 -33.90 -12.73
N ILE A 263 -4.76 -33.32 -11.99
CA ILE A 263 -3.36 -33.74 -11.99
C ILE A 263 -3.24 -35.19 -11.49
N PHE A 264 -3.88 -35.53 -10.38
CA PHE A 264 -3.90 -36.89 -9.86
C PHE A 264 -4.52 -37.89 -10.88
N LEU A 265 -5.59 -37.51 -11.52
CA LEU A 265 -6.23 -38.34 -12.56
C LEU A 265 -5.29 -38.57 -13.74
N ILE A 266 -4.61 -37.54 -14.22
CA ILE A 266 -3.62 -37.64 -15.30
C ILE A 266 -2.45 -38.55 -14.90
N LEU A 267 -1.91 -38.42 -13.69
CA LEU A 267 -0.83 -39.27 -13.19
C LEU A 267 -1.29 -40.74 -13.08
N TRP A 268 -2.51 -40.98 -12.59
CA TRP A 268 -3.06 -42.30 -12.48
C TRP A 268 -3.28 -42.94 -13.87
N LEU A 269 -3.86 -42.20 -14.83
CA LEU A 269 -4.08 -42.70 -16.20
C LEU A 269 -2.77 -43.00 -16.95
N ASN A 270 -1.66 -42.35 -16.58
CA ASN A 270 -0.35 -42.60 -17.16
C ASN A 270 0.48 -43.61 -16.37
N GLY A 271 -0.06 -44.23 -15.33
CA GLY A 271 0.60 -45.27 -14.56
C GLY A 271 1.72 -44.79 -13.65
N TYR A 272 1.68 -43.49 -13.25
CA TYR A 272 2.65 -42.91 -12.28
C TYR A 272 2.18 -42.98 -10.82
N LEU A 273 0.95 -43.45 -10.60
CA LEU A 273 0.32 -43.70 -9.29
C LEU A 273 -0.29 -45.09 -9.26
#